data_e6ebd733f9d73e33eddcd9af4c8a7805
#
_entry.id   e6ebd733f9d73e33eddcd9af4c8a7805
#
_cell.length_a   1.000
_cell.length_b   1.000
_cell.length_c   1.000
_cell.angle_alpha   90.00
_cell.angle_beta   90.00
_cell.angle_gamma   90.00
#
_symmetry.space_group_name_H-M   'P 1'
#
loop_
_entity.id
_entity.type
_entity.pdbx_description
1 polymer ?
#
loop_
_entity_poly.entity_id
_entity_poly.type
_entity_poly.pdbx_seq_one_letter_code
_entity_poly.pdbx_strand_id
1 'polypeptide(L)'
;MKPFEFGLLGVRKRRLFLAIQLAASLLVWTSVTSRGQSIPIEHFIFIVQENHSFDNYFGTFPGANGIPAGAALPDYPGGPLTEHPILAGAKQPDFGHKWIDSKLCYDNGAMDGFFWAEWPEAERYYAKGIPVPTPDPNLVVKLNKTSSAVPAGTASKKNSAPKSTVESKWDPVMKEYVSPNGFADEEDPDDPDVGPKNDLLGANAGPTPPPIKDQPPTLKYTFSYLDDTVIPNYWKYARSFTLCDAFFSSMGGPSLPNHLYLIAAQSGDLVSQSGNGHWIYYEFLFPNIVDLLGNANVSWKYYVGVSDPSLAYIWDPLPDFQKYETNFQIAPHIAATDKFYQDLTQGTLPQVSYLIPSIAKSEHPPQDVQGGMWYVTDLVNAVMQSKYWSSCAIIIVWDDYGGFYDHVPPPQVDTHGYGFRVPALVISPYSSVGVVHTTYDFTSLLKLIETKYNLSPLTSRDANANSMLDCFNFSQTPLPPVIITK
;
A
#
# COMPACT_ATOMS: atom_id res chain seq x y z
N MET A 1 65.70 -7.74 -70.41
CA MET A 1 65.55 -8.35 -69.09
C MET A 1 65.31 -7.21 -68.12
N LYS A 2 64.10 -7.06 -67.59
CA LYS A 2 63.76 -6.05 -66.63
C LYS A 2 63.62 -6.76 -65.28
N PRO A 3 64.13 -6.23 -64.15
CA PRO A 3 63.93 -6.82 -62.84
C PRO A 3 62.56 -6.40 -62.27
N PHE A 4 61.96 -7.35 -61.57
CA PHE A 4 60.67 -7.21 -60.86
C PHE A 4 60.84 -6.43 -59.54
N GLU A 5 60.07 -5.37 -59.33
CA GLU A 5 59.91 -4.70 -58.07
C GLU A 5 58.84 -5.47 -57.25
N PHE A 6 59.29 -6.09 -56.18
CA PHE A 6 58.41 -6.59 -55.10
C PHE A 6 58.56 -5.74 -53.87
N GLY A 7 57.48 -5.11 -53.46
CA GLY A 7 57.24 -5.21 -52.07
C GLY A 7 57.06 -4.01 -51.19
N LEU A 8 56.38 -2.97 -51.37
CA LEU A 8 56.10 -2.00 -50.27
C LEU A 8 54.64 -1.99 -49.74
N LEU A 9 53.75 -2.82 -50.32
CA LEU A 9 52.31 -2.82 -49.88
C LEU A 9 52.01 -3.75 -48.69
N GLY A 10 52.85 -4.72 -48.36
CA GLY A 10 52.60 -5.72 -47.32
C GLY A 10 52.80 -5.19 -45.87
N VAL A 11 53.72 -4.24 -45.70
CA VAL A 11 54.11 -3.75 -44.36
C VAL A 11 53.11 -2.71 -43.83
N ARG A 12 52.50 -1.91 -44.68
CA ARG A 12 51.48 -0.93 -44.23
C ARG A 12 50.18 -1.58 -43.79
N LYS A 13 49.72 -2.65 -44.42
CA LYS A 13 48.51 -3.37 -44.01
C LYS A 13 48.63 -4.09 -42.66
N ARG A 14 49.82 -4.66 -42.36
CA ARG A 14 50.07 -5.30 -41.06
C ARG A 14 50.13 -4.32 -39.87
N ARG A 15 50.64 -3.10 -40.08
CA ARG A 15 50.69 -2.06 -39.04
C ARG A 15 49.28 -1.46 -38.80
N LEU A 16 48.44 -1.36 -39.84
CA LEU A 16 47.07 -0.89 -39.70
C LEU A 16 46.18 -1.92 -38.96
N PHE A 17 46.36 -3.22 -39.22
CA PHE A 17 45.65 -4.28 -38.53
C PHE A 17 46.04 -4.39 -37.04
N LEU A 18 47.34 -4.21 -36.73
CA LEU A 18 47.77 -4.21 -35.32
C LEU A 18 47.30 -2.99 -34.56
N ALA A 19 47.21 -1.82 -35.21
CA ALA A 19 46.67 -0.61 -34.59
C ALA A 19 45.17 -0.70 -34.34
N ILE A 20 44.39 -1.35 -35.22
CA ILE A 20 42.97 -1.58 -35.05
C ILE A 20 42.69 -2.62 -33.96
N GLN A 21 43.51 -3.66 -33.83
CA GLN A 21 43.39 -4.65 -32.75
C GLN A 21 43.77 -4.07 -31.36
N LEU A 22 44.78 -3.19 -31.29
CA LEU A 22 45.14 -2.50 -30.07
C LEU A 22 44.07 -1.44 -29.68
N ALA A 23 43.47 -0.74 -30.62
CA ALA A 23 42.38 0.19 -30.37
C ALA A 23 41.09 -0.54 -29.95
N ALA A 24 40.78 -1.70 -30.52
CA ALA A 24 39.65 -2.53 -30.10
C ALA A 24 39.86 -3.15 -28.72
N SER A 25 41.11 -3.52 -28.35
CA SER A 25 41.43 -4.03 -27.00
C SER A 25 41.44 -2.93 -25.93
N LEU A 26 41.74 -1.68 -26.26
CA LEU A 26 41.62 -0.55 -25.37
C LEU A 26 40.17 -0.06 -25.20
N LEU A 27 39.30 -0.25 -26.18
CA LEU A 27 37.87 0.08 -26.10
C LEU A 27 37.07 -0.95 -25.27
N VAL A 28 37.56 -2.18 -25.14
CA VAL A 28 36.92 -3.21 -24.27
C VAL A 28 37.31 -3.04 -22.81
N TRP A 29 38.36 -2.27 -22.48
CA TRP A 29 38.80 -2.06 -21.09
C TRP A 29 38.39 -0.73 -20.49
N THR A 30 37.56 0.06 -21.16
CA THR A 30 36.95 1.27 -20.59
C THR A 30 35.42 1.14 -20.46
N SER A 31 34.88 -0.06 -20.36
CA SER A 31 33.67 -0.22 -19.57
C SER A 31 34.07 0.06 -18.11
N VAL A 32 34.16 1.35 -17.81
CA VAL A 32 33.96 1.83 -16.45
C VAL A 32 32.60 1.26 -16.07
N THR A 33 32.59 0.11 -15.42
CA THR A 33 31.49 -0.26 -14.57
C THR A 33 31.36 0.91 -13.62
N SER A 34 30.45 1.82 -13.91
CA SER A 34 29.87 2.68 -12.91
C SER A 34 29.49 1.68 -11.81
N ARG A 35 30.30 1.57 -10.78
CA ARG A 35 29.89 0.93 -9.54
C ARG A 35 28.76 1.80 -9.07
N GLY A 36 27.53 1.39 -9.39
CA GLY A 36 26.34 1.99 -8.79
C GLY A 36 26.66 2.13 -7.30
N GLN A 37 26.38 3.29 -6.76
CA GLN A 37 26.61 3.55 -5.33
C GLN A 37 25.96 2.41 -4.56
N SER A 38 26.73 1.64 -3.79
CA SER A 38 26.17 0.51 -3.05
C SER A 38 25.15 1.05 -2.04
N ILE A 39 23.95 0.53 -2.09
CA ILE A 39 22.90 0.87 -1.12
C ILE A 39 23.33 0.28 0.24
N PRO A 40 23.67 1.10 1.26
CA PRO A 40 24.18 0.61 2.55
C PRO A 40 23.05 0.10 3.47
N ILE A 41 21.82 0.10 3.01
CA ILE A 41 20.65 -0.39 3.74
C ILE A 41 20.61 -1.91 3.60
N GLU A 42 20.61 -2.60 4.73
CA GLU A 42 20.54 -4.06 4.82
C GLU A 42 19.18 -4.56 5.34
N HIS A 43 18.38 -3.66 5.95
CA HIS A 43 17.08 -3.98 6.51
C HIS A 43 16.04 -2.95 6.07
N PHE A 44 15.04 -3.41 5.33
CA PHE A 44 13.85 -2.63 4.98
C PHE A 44 12.70 -3.02 5.90
N ILE A 45 12.06 -2.03 6.51
CA ILE A 45 10.97 -2.21 7.46
C ILE A 45 9.80 -1.37 6.96
N PHE A 46 8.76 -2.03 6.45
CA PHE A 46 7.55 -1.37 5.98
C PHE A 46 6.49 -1.45 7.08
N ILE A 47 6.00 -0.31 7.53
CA ILE A 47 4.88 -0.19 8.48
C ILE A 47 3.70 0.35 7.67
N VAL A 48 2.61 -0.41 7.62
CA VAL A 48 1.43 -0.05 6.82
C VAL A 48 0.29 0.26 7.76
N GLN A 49 -0.13 1.51 7.78
CA GLN A 49 -1.27 2.00 8.52
C GLN A 49 -2.48 2.13 7.58
N GLU A 50 -3.63 2.49 8.13
CA GLU A 50 -4.91 2.38 7.44
C GLU A 50 -5.62 3.73 7.28
N ASN A 51 -6.10 3.94 6.07
CA ASN A 51 -7.21 4.81 5.66
C ASN A 51 -7.07 6.29 5.98
N HIS A 52 -6.00 6.94 5.50
CA HIS A 52 -5.88 8.41 5.57
C HIS A 52 -5.21 9.00 4.33
N SER A 53 -5.75 10.11 3.82
CA SER A 53 -5.13 10.84 2.72
C SER A 53 -3.91 11.65 3.18
N PHE A 54 -3.06 12.03 2.22
CA PHE A 54 -1.93 12.92 2.50
C PHE A 54 -2.41 14.28 3.06
N ASP A 55 -3.42 14.87 2.47
CA ASP A 55 -3.95 16.17 2.94
C ASP A 55 -4.53 16.07 4.34
N ASN A 56 -5.09 14.93 4.72
CA ASN A 56 -5.60 14.72 6.07
C ASN A 56 -4.47 14.73 7.12
N TYR A 57 -3.28 14.22 6.84
CA TYR A 57 -2.16 14.13 7.79
C TYR A 57 -1.13 15.25 7.66
N PHE A 58 -0.83 15.66 6.43
CA PHE A 58 0.25 16.59 6.13
C PHE A 58 -0.18 17.74 5.19
N GLY A 59 -1.48 17.92 4.99
CA GLY A 59 -2.01 18.96 4.12
C GLY A 59 -1.65 20.38 4.53
N THR A 60 -1.22 20.59 5.78
CA THR A 60 -0.74 21.88 6.29
C THR A 60 0.76 21.87 6.64
N PHE A 61 1.51 20.81 6.24
CA PHE A 61 2.93 20.69 6.53
C PHE A 61 3.75 21.67 5.70
N PRO A 62 4.65 22.47 6.31
CA PRO A 62 5.42 23.49 5.60
C PRO A 62 6.32 22.89 4.51
N GLY A 63 6.20 23.39 3.29
CA GLY A 63 7.01 22.96 2.15
C GLY A 63 6.46 21.77 1.39
N ALA A 64 5.41 21.10 1.89
CA ALA A 64 4.70 20.08 1.14
C ALA A 64 3.71 20.68 0.14
N ASN A 65 3.37 19.93 -0.90
CA ASN A 65 2.23 20.22 -1.77
C ASN A 65 0.94 19.86 -1.02
N GLY A 66 0.57 20.69 -0.07
CA GLY A 66 -0.57 20.49 0.82
C GLY A 66 -1.80 21.27 0.39
N ILE A 67 -2.82 21.30 1.24
CA ILE A 67 -4.12 21.93 0.98
C ILE A 67 -3.92 23.38 0.54
N PRO A 68 -4.40 23.79 -0.65
CA PRO A 68 -4.27 25.18 -1.11
C PRO A 68 -4.94 26.19 -0.17
N ALA A 69 -4.33 27.34 -0.03
CA ALA A 69 -4.95 28.42 0.75
C ALA A 69 -6.31 28.81 0.16
N GLY A 70 -7.34 28.81 1.02
CA GLY A 70 -8.71 29.09 0.60
C GLY A 70 -9.40 27.93 -0.14
N ALA A 71 -8.86 26.72 -0.08
CA ALA A 71 -9.51 25.53 -0.61
C ALA A 71 -10.94 25.42 -0.07
N ALA A 72 -11.86 25.07 -0.96
CA ALA A 72 -13.26 24.86 -0.63
C ALA A 72 -13.83 23.75 -1.52
N LEU A 73 -14.79 23.01 -0.99
CA LEU A 73 -15.49 21.94 -1.69
C LEU A 73 -16.98 22.24 -1.82
N PRO A 74 -17.63 21.78 -2.89
CA PRO A 74 -19.09 21.83 -2.99
C PRO A 74 -19.72 20.63 -2.28
N ASP A 75 -20.99 20.74 -1.94
CA ASP A 75 -21.77 19.63 -1.39
C ASP A 75 -22.02 18.50 -2.44
N TYR A 76 -21.87 18.80 -3.72
CA TYR A 76 -22.03 17.88 -4.84
C TYR A 76 -21.23 18.36 -6.05
N PRO A 77 -20.82 17.47 -6.96
CA PRO A 77 -20.02 17.82 -8.12
C PRO A 77 -20.58 18.98 -8.93
N GLY A 78 -19.76 20.00 -9.18
CA GLY A 78 -20.17 21.22 -9.90
C GLY A 78 -21.09 22.15 -9.12
N GLY A 79 -21.35 21.92 -7.84
CA GLY A 79 -22.13 22.78 -6.96
C GLY A 79 -21.36 24.03 -6.52
N PRO A 80 -21.99 24.95 -5.75
CA PRO A 80 -21.32 26.08 -5.16
C PRO A 80 -20.31 25.60 -4.08
N LEU A 81 -19.13 26.21 -4.02
CA LEU A 81 -18.13 25.93 -3.01
C LEU A 81 -18.59 26.47 -1.65
N THR A 82 -18.84 25.60 -0.70
CA THR A 82 -19.46 25.95 0.59
C THR A 82 -18.67 25.49 1.79
N GLU A 83 -17.95 24.36 1.69
CA GLU A 83 -17.24 23.80 2.80
C GLU A 83 -15.73 24.09 2.73
N HIS A 84 -15.13 24.31 3.88
CA HIS A 84 -13.69 24.58 4.06
C HIS A 84 -13.05 23.50 4.94
N PRO A 85 -11.72 23.25 4.80
CA PRO A 85 -11.04 22.26 5.59
C PRO A 85 -11.09 22.60 7.08
N ILE A 86 -11.34 21.60 7.92
CA ILE A 86 -11.43 21.74 9.38
C ILE A 86 -10.33 20.96 10.08
N LEU A 87 -9.82 21.50 11.18
CA LEU A 87 -8.95 20.74 12.07
C LEU A 87 -9.78 19.67 12.80
N ALA A 88 -9.41 18.40 12.63
CA ALA A 88 -10.07 17.29 13.28
C ALA A 88 -9.36 16.86 14.56
N GLY A 89 -10.08 16.14 15.43
CA GLY A 89 -9.52 15.46 16.60
C GLY A 89 -8.96 14.07 16.24
N ALA A 90 -8.46 13.37 17.23
CA ALA A 90 -7.80 12.08 17.08
C ALA A 90 -8.73 10.92 16.65
N LYS A 91 -10.04 11.11 16.74
CA LYS A 91 -11.04 10.14 16.25
C LYS A 91 -11.85 10.77 15.15
N GLN A 92 -11.85 10.12 14.02
CA GLN A 92 -12.56 10.56 12.82
C GLN A 92 -13.60 9.51 12.42
N PRO A 93 -14.67 9.89 11.72
CA PRO A 93 -15.62 8.95 11.15
C PRO A 93 -14.97 8.05 10.13
N ASP A 94 -15.51 6.85 9.98
CA ASP A 94 -15.21 5.96 8.86
C ASP A 94 -16.04 6.38 7.65
N PHE A 95 -15.39 6.56 6.51
CA PHE A 95 -15.98 7.00 5.26
C PHE A 95 -15.87 5.95 4.18
N GLY A 96 -16.75 6.03 3.17
CA GLY A 96 -16.68 5.17 2.00
C GLY A 96 -15.36 5.34 1.23
N HIS A 97 -14.68 4.24 0.97
CA HIS A 97 -13.42 4.21 0.21
C HIS A 97 -13.36 3.03 -0.77
N LYS A 98 -14.56 2.54 -1.18
CA LYS A 98 -14.68 1.53 -2.24
C LYS A 98 -14.20 2.09 -3.59
N TRP A 99 -14.05 1.21 -4.55
CA TRP A 99 -13.73 1.62 -5.92
C TRP A 99 -14.65 2.68 -6.47
N ILE A 100 -15.97 2.51 -6.26
CA ILE A 100 -16.98 3.45 -6.73
C ILE A 100 -16.82 4.82 -6.04
N ASP A 101 -16.62 4.85 -4.72
CA ASP A 101 -16.48 6.06 -3.95
C ASP A 101 -15.27 6.86 -4.44
N SER A 102 -14.15 6.18 -4.72
CA SER A 102 -12.96 6.83 -5.26
C SER A 102 -13.21 7.46 -6.64
N LYS A 103 -14.05 6.85 -7.48
CA LYS A 103 -14.40 7.42 -8.79
C LYS A 103 -15.34 8.62 -8.66
N LEU A 104 -16.24 8.59 -7.67
CA LEU A 104 -17.08 9.74 -7.34
C LEU A 104 -16.25 10.90 -6.79
N CYS A 105 -15.36 10.63 -5.83
CA CYS A 105 -14.45 11.63 -5.28
C CYS A 105 -13.56 12.28 -6.35
N TYR A 106 -13.02 11.47 -7.26
CA TYR A 106 -12.15 11.91 -8.35
C TYR A 106 -12.85 12.79 -9.37
N ASP A 107 -14.10 12.52 -9.68
CA ASP A 107 -14.93 13.19 -10.69
C ASP A 107 -14.16 13.66 -11.93
N ASN A 108 -13.56 12.70 -12.65
CA ASN A 108 -12.75 12.97 -13.85
C ASN A 108 -11.61 14.00 -13.65
N GLY A 109 -11.10 14.14 -12.43
CA GLY A 109 -10.02 15.04 -12.05
C GLY A 109 -10.47 16.36 -11.43
N ALA A 110 -11.77 16.61 -11.28
CA ALA A 110 -12.29 17.80 -10.60
C ALA A 110 -12.03 17.77 -9.09
N MET A 111 -11.90 16.57 -8.49
CA MET A 111 -11.63 16.38 -7.06
C MET A 111 -12.69 17.01 -6.15
N ASP A 112 -13.94 17.06 -6.58
CA ASP A 112 -15.02 17.78 -5.91
C ASP A 112 -16.17 16.89 -5.45
N GLY A 113 -16.03 15.55 -5.58
CA GLY A 113 -17.09 14.61 -5.24
C GLY A 113 -17.01 13.99 -3.84
N PHE A 114 -16.11 14.44 -2.94
CA PHE A 114 -15.86 13.78 -1.65
C PHE A 114 -17.09 13.80 -0.71
N PHE A 115 -17.80 14.91 -0.59
CA PHE A 115 -19.05 14.92 0.17
C PHE A 115 -20.14 14.09 -0.49
N TRP A 116 -20.15 14.11 -1.82
CA TRP A 116 -21.14 13.40 -2.60
C TRP A 116 -20.99 11.88 -2.51
N ALA A 117 -19.77 11.39 -2.49
CA ALA A 117 -19.49 9.95 -2.38
C ALA A 117 -20.07 9.32 -1.10
N GLU A 118 -20.18 10.11 -0.02
CA GLU A 118 -20.74 9.65 1.26
C GLU A 118 -22.27 9.63 1.30
N TRP A 119 -22.94 9.99 0.22
CA TRP A 119 -24.40 9.99 0.18
C TRP A 119 -24.92 8.65 -0.34
N PRO A 120 -25.77 7.93 0.42
CA PRO A 120 -26.25 6.60 0.04
C PRO A 120 -26.90 6.54 -1.34
N GLU A 121 -27.43 7.67 -1.83
CA GLU A 121 -28.10 7.77 -3.12
C GLU A 121 -27.12 8.07 -4.27
N ALA A 122 -25.96 8.63 -3.99
CA ALA A 122 -24.96 8.97 -5.00
C ALA A 122 -24.42 7.71 -5.68
N GLU A 123 -24.16 6.65 -4.95
CA GLU A 123 -23.75 5.35 -5.50
C GLU A 123 -24.72 4.86 -6.59
N ARG A 124 -26.02 5.04 -6.39
CA ARG A 124 -27.05 4.58 -7.33
C ARG A 124 -27.13 5.43 -8.60
N TYR A 125 -26.85 6.70 -8.52
CA TYR A 125 -26.96 7.62 -9.64
C TYR A 125 -25.70 7.74 -10.47
N TYR A 126 -24.55 7.82 -9.82
CA TYR A 126 -23.27 8.00 -10.49
C TYR A 126 -22.62 6.67 -10.90
N ALA A 127 -22.92 5.58 -10.20
CA ALA A 127 -22.45 4.24 -10.58
C ALA A 127 -22.98 3.79 -11.97
N LYS A 128 -24.05 4.41 -12.47
CA LYS A 128 -24.52 4.15 -13.84
C LYS A 128 -23.49 4.58 -14.86
N GLY A 129 -22.74 3.62 -15.37
CA GLY A 129 -21.72 3.83 -16.40
C GLY A 129 -20.28 3.89 -15.91
N ILE A 130 -20.04 3.77 -14.60
CA ILE A 130 -18.69 3.55 -14.09
C ILE A 130 -18.41 2.05 -14.22
N PRO A 131 -17.43 1.63 -15.06
CA PRO A 131 -17.08 0.22 -15.18
C PRO A 131 -16.45 -0.27 -13.89
N VAL A 132 -17.04 -1.29 -13.27
CA VAL A 132 -16.42 -2.02 -12.16
C VAL A 132 -15.61 -3.16 -12.76
N PRO A 133 -14.30 -3.19 -12.61
CA PRO A 133 -13.47 -4.29 -13.07
C PRO A 133 -13.88 -5.61 -12.40
N THR A 134 -13.93 -6.68 -13.17
CA THR A 134 -14.13 -8.03 -12.64
C THR A 134 -12.78 -8.72 -12.49
N PRO A 135 -12.54 -9.43 -11.39
CA PRO A 135 -11.28 -10.15 -11.20
C PRO A 135 -10.97 -11.07 -12.38
N ASP A 136 -9.74 -11.05 -12.86
CA ASP A 136 -9.28 -11.93 -13.93
C ASP A 136 -9.31 -13.39 -13.43
N PRO A 137 -10.14 -14.29 -14.02
CA PRO A 137 -10.25 -15.68 -13.57
C PRO A 137 -8.96 -16.48 -13.73
N ASN A 138 -7.98 -15.97 -14.49
CA ASN A 138 -6.66 -16.59 -14.61
C ASN A 138 -5.69 -16.16 -13.50
N LEU A 139 -6.03 -15.13 -12.73
CA LEU A 139 -5.20 -14.55 -11.67
C LEU A 139 -5.86 -14.64 -10.30
N VAL A 140 -7.20 -14.60 -10.25
CA VAL A 140 -7.97 -14.60 -9.00
C VAL A 140 -9.16 -15.55 -9.13
N VAL A 141 -9.31 -16.47 -8.19
CA VAL A 141 -10.47 -17.35 -8.09
C VAL A 141 -11.33 -16.95 -6.90
N LYS A 142 -12.60 -16.67 -7.15
CA LYS A 142 -13.57 -16.42 -6.09
C LYS A 142 -14.03 -17.75 -5.50
N LEU A 143 -13.69 -18.00 -4.24
CA LEU A 143 -14.07 -19.23 -3.56
C LEU A 143 -15.41 -19.03 -2.80
N ASN A 144 -16.47 -19.67 -3.26
CA ASN A 144 -17.74 -19.76 -2.53
C ASN A 144 -17.63 -20.76 -1.37
N LYS A 145 -16.82 -20.45 -0.36
CA LYS A 145 -16.84 -21.19 0.91
C LYS A 145 -17.99 -20.61 1.73
N THR A 146 -19.19 -21.21 1.63
CA THR A 146 -20.26 -20.95 2.60
C THR A 146 -19.72 -21.28 3.98
N SER A 147 -19.56 -20.27 4.85
CA SER A 147 -19.32 -20.53 6.26
C SER A 147 -20.56 -21.24 6.79
N SER A 148 -20.46 -22.54 7.07
CA SER A 148 -21.48 -23.21 7.84
C SER A 148 -21.46 -22.58 9.23
N ALA A 149 -22.42 -21.69 9.49
CA ALA A 149 -22.66 -21.17 10.83
C ALA A 149 -22.77 -22.36 11.77
N VAL A 150 -21.84 -22.45 12.72
CA VAL A 150 -21.94 -23.42 13.82
C VAL A 150 -23.12 -22.99 14.67
N PRO A 151 -24.19 -23.79 14.79
CA PRO A 151 -25.31 -23.43 15.66
C PRO A 151 -24.80 -23.33 17.11
N ALA A 152 -25.17 -22.24 17.79
CA ALA A 152 -24.91 -22.07 19.21
C ALA A 152 -25.38 -23.32 19.97
N GLY A 153 -24.42 -23.98 20.64
CA GLY A 153 -24.60 -25.28 21.20
C GLY A 153 -25.57 -25.38 22.38
N THR A 154 -26.43 -26.37 22.30
CA THR A 154 -26.95 -27.02 23.48
C THR A 154 -26.01 -28.19 23.84
N ALA A 155 -25.45 -28.14 25.04
CA ALA A 155 -24.70 -29.24 25.61
C ALA A 155 -25.58 -30.48 25.76
N SER A 156 -25.28 -31.61 25.09
CA SER A 156 -25.49 -32.94 25.60
C SER A 156 -24.96 -34.06 24.69
N LYS A 157 -24.22 -34.96 25.33
CA LYS A 157 -24.00 -36.40 25.11
C LYS A 157 -23.10 -36.86 23.95
N LYS A 158 -22.05 -37.52 24.40
CA LYS A 158 -21.16 -38.44 23.70
C LYS A 158 -21.94 -39.45 22.85
N ASN A 159 -21.54 -39.56 21.55
CA ASN A 159 -21.41 -40.88 20.91
C ASN A 159 -20.45 -40.81 19.72
N SER A 160 -19.73 -41.89 19.57
CA SER A 160 -18.54 -42.12 18.79
C SER A 160 -18.74 -42.21 17.29
N ALA A 161 -17.83 -41.56 16.54
CA ALA A 161 -17.09 -41.87 15.31
C ALA A 161 -17.84 -41.95 13.97
N PRO A 162 -17.19 -41.91 12.79
CA PRO A 162 -15.81 -42.23 12.49
C PRO A 162 -14.97 -41.09 11.88
N LYS A 163 -13.67 -41.27 12.01
CA LYS A 163 -12.63 -40.35 11.53
C LYS A 163 -12.61 -40.28 10.00
N SER A 164 -12.73 -39.06 9.47
CA SER A 164 -12.21 -38.68 8.18
C SER A 164 -10.97 -37.80 8.44
N THR A 165 -9.82 -38.33 8.11
CA THR A 165 -8.52 -37.72 8.32
C THR A 165 -8.17 -36.80 7.15
N VAL A 166 -8.50 -35.55 7.24
CA VAL A 166 -7.69 -34.45 6.69
C VAL A 166 -7.78 -33.31 7.71
N GLU A 167 -6.97 -33.39 8.75
CA GLU A 167 -6.75 -32.25 9.63
C GLU A 167 -5.78 -31.30 8.94
N SER A 168 -6.28 -30.14 8.51
CA SER A 168 -5.42 -29.01 8.22
C SER A 168 -4.69 -28.62 9.50
N LYS A 169 -3.37 -28.72 9.50
CA LYS A 169 -2.49 -28.34 10.62
C LYS A 169 -2.31 -26.83 10.74
N TRP A 170 -3.36 -26.06 10.63
CA TRP A 170 -3.30 -24.65 10.96
C TRP A 170 -3.38 -24.50 12.49
N ASP A 171 -2.56 -23.56 13.00
CA ASP A 171 -2.48 -23.20 14.41
C ASP A 171 -3.89 -23.00 14.99
N PRO A 172 -4.21 -23.59 16.17
CA PRO A 172 -5.51 -23.41 16.83
C PRO A 172 -5.91 -21.95 17.05
N VAL A 173 -4.98 -21.02 17.08
CA VAL A 173 -5.23 -19.58 17.20
C VAL A 173 -6.04 -19.03 16.02
N MET A 174 -5.92 -19.60 14.82
CA MET A 174 -6.66 -19.20 13.62
C MET A 174 -8.07 -19.81 13.53
N LYS A 175 -8.44 -20.74 14.40
CA LYS A 175 -9.77 -21.42 14.39
C LYS A 175 -10.85 -20.74 15.24
N GLU A 176 -10.53 -19.78 16.09
CA GLU A 176 -11.48 -19.21 17.07
C GLU A 176 -12.07 -17.85 16.68
N TYR A 177 -11.77 -17.31 15.50
CA TYR A 177 -12.14 -15.94 15.17
C TYR A 177 -13.28 -15.84 14.16
N VAL A 178 -14.49 -16.02 14.67
CA VAL A 178 -15.70 -15.46 14.06
C VAL A 178 -16.18 -14.36 15.00
N SER A 179 -16.02 -13.10 14.58
CA SER A 179 -16.50 -11.96 15.35
C SER A 179 -18.02 -12.05 15.56
N PRO A 180 -18.52 -11.91 16.81
CA PRO A 180 -19.97 -11.90 17.06
C PRO A 180 -20.64 -10.56 16.75
N ASN A 181 -19.89 -9.51 16.45
CA ASN A 181 -20.43 -8.17 16.19
C ASN A 181 -20.00 -7.72 14.80
N GLY A 182 -20.93 -7.86 13.85
CA GLY A 182 -20.72 -7.40 12.50
C GLY A 182 -20.32 -5.93 12.44
N PHE A 183 -19.29 -5.64 11.66
CA PHE A 183 -19.07 -4.31 11.12
C PHE A 183 -20.27 -3.96 10.22
N ALA A 184 -20.64 -2.69 10.20
CA ALA A 184 -21.71 -2.21 9.33
C ALA A 184 -21.43 -2.64 7.89
N ASP A 185 -22.46 -3.24 7.30
CA ASP A 185 -22.40 -3.89 6.00
C ASP A 185 -21.86 -2.96 4.91
N GLU A 186 -20.67 -3.25 4.40
CA GLU A 186 -20.30 -2.78 3.08
C GLU A 186 -21.19 -3.54 2.07
N GLU A 187 -22.13 -2.86 1.43
CA GLU A 187 -23.02 -3.45 0.44
C GLU A 187 -22.22 -3.94 -0.78
N ASP A 188 -22.35 -5.23 -1.10
CA ASP A 188 -21.74 -5.83 -2.30
C ASP A 188 -22.44 -5.30 -3.56
N PRO A 189 -21.71 -4.70 -4.53
CA PRO A 189 -22.30 -4.30 -5.80
C PRO A 189 -22.86 -5.48 -6.62
N ASP A 190 -22.48 -6.72 -6.29
CA ASP A 190 -23.00 -7.94 -6.92
C ASP A 190 -24.18 -8.57 -6.15
N ASP A 191 -24.77 -7.87 -5.14
CA ASP A 191 -25.92 -8.38 -4.42
C ASP A 191 -27.12 -8.57 -5.38
N PRO A 192 -27.57 -9.80 -5.63
CA PRO A 192 -28.73 -10.04 -6.48
C PRO A 192 -30.04 -9.51 -5.87
N ASP A 193 -30.07 -9.20 -4.56
CA ASP A 193 -31.22 -8.55 -3.91
C ASP A 193 -31.20 -7.02 -4.05
N VAL A 194 -30.07 -6.43 -4.45
CA VAL A 194 -29.95 -5.06 -4.97
C VAL A 194 -30.09 -5.07 -6.50
N GLY A 195 -30.97 -5.91 -7.00
CA GLY A 195 -31.31 -5.96 -8.40
C GLY A 195 -31.74 -4.59 -8.90
N PRO A 196 -31.52 -4.27 -10.21
CA PRO A 196 -31.91 -2.99 -10.77
C PRO A 196 -33.42 -2.85 -10.61
N LYS A 197 -33.87 -2.12 -9.63
CA LYS A 197 -35.22 -1.57 -9.66
C LYS A 197 -35.24 -0.62 -10.84
N ASN A 198 -35.44 -1.20 -12.02
CA ASN A 198 -35.85 -0.49 -13.18
C ASN A 198 -37.14 0.20 -12.79
N ASP A 199 -37.05 1.49 -12.49
CA ASP A 199 -38.13 2.38 -12.86
C ASP A 199 -37.72 3.84 -12.73
N LEU A 200 -37.80 4.50 -13.89
CA LEU A 200 -38.23 5.87 -14.04
C LEU A 200 -37.31 6.98 -13.52
N LEU A 201 -36.28 7.30 -14.29
CA LEU A 201 -35.99 8.74 -14.46
C LEU A 201 -35.48 9.01 -15.88
N GLY A 202 -36.11 9.94 -16.55
CA GLY A 202 -35.75 10.40 -17.88
C GLY A 202 -34.35 10.95 -17.94
N ALA A 203 -33.72 10.74 -19.06
CA ALA A 203 -32.33 10.86 -19.35
C ALA A 203 -31.77 12.30 -19.33
N ASN A 204 -32.04 13.18 -18.41
CA ASN A 204 -31.42 14.54 -18.44
C ASN A 204 -31.52 15.39 -17.17
N ALA A 205 -31.89 14.85 -16.03
CA ALA A 205 -31.74 15.57 -14.77
C ALA A 205 -30.87 14.74 -13.83
N GLY A 206 -29.68 15.20 -13.56
CA GLY A 206 -28.89 14.69 -12.44
C GLY A 206 -29.69 14.82 -11.13
N PRO A 207 -29.43 13.98 -10.12
CA PRO A 207 -30.20 14.06 -8.87
C PRO A 207 -30.03 15.44 -8.27
N THR A 208 -31.16 16.04 -7.85
CA THR A 208 -31.09 17.24 -7.02
C THR A 208 -30.63 16.80 -5.63
N PRO A 209 -29.47 17.24 -5.13
CA PRO A 209 -29.01 16.87 -3.80
C PRO A 209 -30.04 17.33 -2.75
N PRO A 210 -30.17 16.57 -1.62
CA PRO A 210 -30.97 17.04 -0.51
C PRO A 210 -30.45 18.36 0.03
N PRO A 211 -31.29 19.18 0.65
CA PRO A 211 -30.85 20.43 1.24
C PRO A 211 -29.77 20.20 2.30
N ILE A 212 -28.74 21.07 2.34
CA ILE A 212 -27.57 21.02 3.26
C ILE A 212 -27.98 20.77 4.73
N LYS A 213 -29.13 21.27 5.15
CA LYS A 213 -29.66 21.10 6.53
C LYS A 213 -29.93 19.64 6.93
N ASP A 214 -30.01 18.72 5.99
CA ASP A 214 -30.34 17.32 6.22
C ASP A 214 -29.11 16.41 6.16
N GLN A 215 -27.90 16.97 5.96
CA GLN A 215 -26.64 16.22 5.95
C GLN A 215 -26.24 15.73 7.34
N PRO A 216 -25.67 14.53 7.48
CA PRO A 216 -25.05 14.10 8.73
C PRO A 216 -23.96 15.10 9.16
N PRO A 217 -23.93 15.54 10.44
CA PRO A 217 -22.92 16.48 10.93
C PRO A 217 -21.48 15.96 10.80
N THR A 218 -21.32 14.64 10.65
CA THR A 218 -20.03 13.97 10.51
C THR A 218 -19.45 14.11 9.10
N LEU A 219 -20.28 14.37 8.09
CA LEU A 219 -19.85 14.41 6.69
C LEU A 219 -18.74 15.44 6.42
N LYS A 220 -18.77 16.57 7.11
CA LYS A 220 -17.72 17.60 7.00
C LYS A 220 -16.30 17.11 7.31
N TYR A 221 -16.16 15.99 8.03
CA TYR A 221 -14.85 15.43 8.36
C TYR A 221 -14.17 14.74 7.17
N THR A 222 -14.86 14.51 6.05
CA THR A 222 -14.20 14.11 4.80
C THR A 222 -13.18 15.17 4.36
N PHE A 223 -13.48 16.46 4.64
CA PHE A 223 -12.61 17.59 4.35
C PHE A 223 -11.93 18.11 5.62
N SER A 224 -11.24 17.20 6.30
CA SER A 224 -10.53 17.53 7.54
C SER A 224 -9.03 17.28 7.42
N TYR A 225 -8.27 17.95 8.31
CA TYR A 225 -6.84 17.74 8.45
C TYR A 225 -6.45 17.57 9.93
N LEU A 226 -5.29 16.95 10.12
CA LEU A 226 -4.60 16.82 11.40
C LEU A 226 -3.30 17.65 11.33
N ASP A 227 -2.91 18.23 12.45
CA ASP A 227 -1.65 18.96 12.55
C ASP A 227 -0.74 18.39 13.65
N ASP A 228 0.34 19.09 13.96
CA ASP A 228 1.28 18.66 14.98
C ASP A 228 0.74 18.76 16.42
N THR A 229 -0.46 19.29 16.64
CA THR A 229 -1.15 19.21 17.95
C THR A 229 -1.86 17.88 18.15
N VAL A 230 -2.22 17.20 17.07
CA VAL A 230 -2.95 15.91 17.09
C VAL A 230 -2.02 14.73 16.84
N ILE A 231 -1.12 14.85 15.86
CA ILE A 231 -0.18 13.80 15.43
C ILE A 231 1.29 14.27 15.53
N PRO A 232 1.75 14.75 16.71
CA PRO A 232 3.06 15.40 16.87
C PRO A 232 4.25 14.52 16.46
N ASN A 233 4.15 13.21 16.67
CA ASN A 233 5.27 12.30 16.43
C ASN A 233 5.53 12.13 14.91
N TYR A 234 4.47 11.98 14.12
CA TYR A 234 4.61 11.90 12.67
C TYR A 234 5.16 13.20 12.07
N TRP A 235 4.69 14.35 12.56
CA TRP A 235 5.23 15.64 12.16
C TRP A 235 6.69 15.83 12.58
N LYS A 236 7.09 15.28 13.74
CA LYS A 236 8.50 15.29 14.15
C LYS A 236 9.35 14.41 13.23
N TYR A 237 8.87 13.24 12.84
CA TYR A 237 9.56 12.40 11.86
C TYR A 237 9.68 13.09 10.49
N ALA A 238 8.60 13.71 10.00
CA ALA A 238 8.60 14.45 8.76
C ALA A 238 9.63 15.63 8.74
N ARG A 239 9.80 16.30 9.89
CA ARG A 239 10.82 17.36 10.04
C ARG A 239 12.25 16.82 10.16
N SER A 240 12.42 15.60 10.61
CA SER A 240 13.73 15.03 10.93
C SER A 240 14.27 14.10 9.82
N PHE A 241 13.41 13.61 8.95
CA PHE A 241 13.70 12.62 7.91
C PHE A 241 13.02 13.03 6.60
N THR A 242 12.67 12.07 5.75
CA THR A 242 12.01 12.36 4.47
C THR A 242 10.50 12.21 4.58
N LEU A 243 9.77 13.24 4.13
CA LEU A 243 8.34 13.20 3.84
C LEU A 243 8.15 13.14 2.33
N CYS A 244 7.37 12.17 1.81
CA CYS A 244 7.01 12.09 0.40
C CYS A 244 5.61 12.69 0.22
N ASP A 245 5.49 13.80 -0.49
CA ASP A 245 4.20 14.49 -0.70
C ASP A 245 3.50 14.15 -2.03
N ALA A 246 4.06 13.21 -2.76
CA ALA A 246 3.49 12.67 -3.98
C ALA A 246 3.50 11.13 -3.97
N PHE A 247 3.24 10.52 -2.80
CA PHE A 247 3.03 9.10 -2.66
C PHE A 247 1.52 8.80 -2.76
N PHE A 248 1.16 7.93 -3.70
CA PHE A 248 -0.22 7.56 -4.00
C PHE A 248 -0.49 6.12 -3.56
N SER A 249 -1.71 5.81 -3.14
CA SER A 249 -2.14 4.41 -3.13
C SER A 249 -2.12 3.86 -4.55
N SER A 250 -1.91 2.56 -4.70
CA SER A 250 -1.69 1.98 -6.04
C SER A 250 -2.95 1.90 -6.88
N MET A 251 -4.12 1.99 -6.25
CA MET A 251 -5.40 2.13 -6.94
C MET A 251 -6.42 2.84 -6.04
N GLY A 252 -7.44 3.46 -6.66
CA GLY A 252 -8.59 3.99 -5.94
C GLY A 252 -9.49 2.84 -5.51
N GLY A 253 -9.42 2.44 -4.24
CA GLY A 253 -10.20 1.33 -3.73
C GLY A 253 -9.80 0.96 -2.32
N PRO A 254 -10.41 -0.09 -1.77
CA PRO A 254 -10.22 -0.48 -0.38
C PRO A 254 -8.87 -1.16 -0.12
N SER A 255 -8.66 -1.56 1.14
CA SER A 255 -7.39 -2.07 1.65
C SER A 255 -6.87 -3.30 0.92
N LEU A 256 -7.66 -4.36 0.73
CA LEU A 256 -7.15 -5.62 0.15
C LEU A 256 -6.47 -5.46 -1.22
N PRO A 257 -7.07 -4.79 -2.22
CA PRO A 257 -6.40 -4.55 -3.49
C PRO A 257 -5.09 -3.76 -3.33
N ASN A 258 -5.04 -2.76 -2.46
CA ASN A 258 -3.85 -1.97 -2.20
C ASN A 258 -2.75 -2.78 -1.51
N HIS A 259 -3.09 -3.64 -0.53
CA HIS A 259 -2.16 -4.59 0.08
C HIS A 259 -1.65 -5.64 -0.93
N LEU A 260 -2.45 -6.00 -1.94
CA LEU A 260 -1.97 -6.84 -3.04
C LEU A 260 -0.94 -6.11 -3.90
N TYR A 261 -1.17 -4.83 -4.24
CA TYR A 261 -0.16 -4.02 -4.94
C TYR A 261 1.14 -3.90 -4.15
N LEU A 262 1.05 -3.76 -2.81
CA LEU A 262 2.21 -3.69 -1.91
C LEU A 262 3.13 -4.92 -2.01
N ILE A 263 2.58 -6.10 -2.31
CA ILE A 263 3.36 -7.35 -2.34
C ILE A 263 3.45 -8.01 -3.72
N ALA A 264 2.58 -7.64 -4.67
CA ALA A 264 2.49 -8.32 -5.96
C ALA A 264 2.44 -7.39 -7.18
N ALA A 265 2.49 -6.07 -6.97
CA ALA A 265 2.39 -5.05 -8.01
C ALA A 265 1.11 -5.14 -8.87
N GLN A 266 0.11 -5.82 -8.40
CA GLN A 266 -1.20 -6.01 -9.05
C GLN A 266 -2.23 -6.52 -8.05
N SER A 267 -3.50 -6.35 -8.38
CA SER A 267 -4.62 -6.96 -7.64
C SER A 267 -5.34 -8.06 -8.43
N GLY A 268 -4.91 -8.36 -9.67
CA GLY A 268 -5.62 -9.26 -10.57
C GLY A 268 -7.00 -8.74 -10.98
N ASP A 269 -7.11 -7.42 -11.16
CA ASP A 269 -8.36 -6.67 -11.40
C ASP A 269 -9.38 -6.72 -10.24
N LEU A 270 -8.98 -7.22 -9.08
CA LEU A 270 -9.79 -7.11 -7.87
C LEU A 270 -9.85 -5.66 -7.40
N VAL A 271 -11.07 -5.14 -7.22
CA VAL A 271 -11.34 -3.75 -6.77
C VAL A 271 -12.21 -3.70 -5.52
N SER A 272 -12.51 -4.87 -4.93
CA SER A 272 -13.33 -5.01 -3.71
C SER A 272 -12.65 -5.96 -2.73
N GLN A 273 -13.09 -5.96 -1.48
CA GLN A 273 -12.54 -6.83 -0.44
C GLN A 273 -13.58 -7.75 0.22
N SER A 274 -14.86 -7.53 -0.03
CA SER A 274 -15.93 -8.35 0.55
C SER A 274 -17.17 -8.35 -0.34
N GLY A 275 -18.09 -9.27 -0.09
CA GLY A 275 -19.43 -9.29 -0.66
C GLY A 275 -20.45 -9.60 0.42
N ASN A 276 -21.56 -8.88 0.48
CA ASN A 276 -22.81 -9.12 1.22
C ASN A 276 -22.69 -9.67 2.63
N GLY A 277 -21.88 -9.07 3.51
CA GLY A 277 -21.71 -9.57 4.89
C GLY A 277 -21.15 -11.00 4.98
N HIS A 278 -20.79 -11.60 3.86
CA HIS A 278 -20.06 -12.87 3.78
C HIS A 278 -18.67 -12.58 3.25
N TRP A 279 -17.68 -13.05 4.00
CA TRP A 279 -16.31 -12.96 3.55
C TRP A 279 -16.16 -13.70 2.24
N ILE A 280 -15.74 -13.00 1.17
CA ILE A 280 -15.36 -13.63 -0.08
C ILE A 280 -13.91 -14.05 0.10
N TYR A 281 -13.69 -15.35 0.04
CA TYR A 281 -12.33 -15.88 -0.02
C TYR A 281 -11.85 -15.81 -1.45
N TYR A 282 -10.68 -15.22 -1.64
CA TYR A 282 -9.99 -15.20 -2.91
C TYR A 282 -8.83 -16.21 -2.89
N GLU A 283 -8.49 -16.72 -4.04
CA GLU A 283 -7.31 -17.53 -4.27
C GLU A 283 -6.48 -16.83 -5.35
N PHE A 284 -5.32 -16.26 -4.94
CA PHE A 284 -4.47 -15.51 -5.85
C PHE A 284 -3.49 -16.43 -6.57
N LEU A 285 -3.39 -16.30 -7.91
CA LEU A 285 -2.63 -17.21 -8.76
C LEU A 285 -1.34 -16.55 -9.31
N PHE A 286 -1.11 -15.29 -9.06
CA PHE A 286 0.05 -14.54 -9.55
C PHE A 286 1.25 -14.59 -8.59
N PRO A 287 2.47 -14.28 -9.07
CA PRO A 287 3.65 -14.20 -8.21
C PRO A 287 3.60 -12.98 -7.30
N ASN A 288 4.39 -13.02 -6.22
CA ASN A 288 4.55 -11.91 -5.30
C ASN A 288 6.03 -11.73 -4.89
N ILE A 289 6.33 -10.65 -4.17
CA ILE A 289 7.70 -10.30 -3.79
C ILE A 289 8.36 -11.33 -2.88
N VAL A 290 7.60 -12.02 -2.02
CA VAL A 290 8.19 -12.98 -1.08
C VAL A 290 8.70 -14.24 -1.80
N ASP A 291 8.15 -14.56 -2.98
CA ASP A 291 8.72 -15.60 -3.85
C ASP A 291 10.11 -15.19 -4.37
N LEU A 292 10.23 -13.93 -4.83
CA LEU A 292 11.48 -13.42 -5.36
C LEU A 292 12.54 -13.34 -4.25
N LEU A 293 12.15 -12.88 -3.06
CA LEU A 293 13.03 -12.83 -1.88
C LEU A 293 13.50 -14.24 -1.49
N GLY A 294 12.59 -15.21 -1.42
CA GLY A 294 12.91 -16.60 -1.12
C GLY A 294 13.88 -17.20 -2.12
N ASN A 295 13.63 -17.01 -3.42
CA ASN A 295 14.50 -17.48 -4.50
C ASN A 295 15.90 -16.85 -4.47
N ALA A 296 16.01 -15.61 -4.00
CA ALA A 296 17.27 -14.89 -3.85
C ALA A 296 17.96 -15.13 -2.49
N ASN A 297 17.39 -15.96 -1.62
CA ASN A 297 17.85 -16.18 -0.24
C ASN A 297 17.90 -14.88 0.59
N VAL A 298 16.99 -13.95 0.34
CA VAL A 298 16.78 -12.75 1.13
C VAL A 298 15.76 -13.08 2.23
N SER A 299 16.16 -12.88 3.48
CA SER A 299 15.29 -13.17 4.61
C SER A 299 14.15 -12.15 4.73
N TRP A 300 12.95 -12.65 5.00
CA TRP A 300 11.77 -11.80 5.14
C TRP A 300 10.81 -12.30 6.22
N LYS A 301 9.99 -11.40 6.76
CA LYS A 301 8.85 -11.72 7.64
C LYS A 301 7.72 -10.72 7.48
N TYR A 302 6.53 -11.23 7.73
CA TYR A 302 5.30 -10.49 7.89
C TYR A 302 4.89 -10.53 9.37
N TYR A 303 4.86 -9.38 10.04
CA TYR A 303 4.48 -9.26 11.46
C TYR A 303 3.09 -8.65 11.53
N VAL A 304 2.14 -9.43 12.02
CA VAL A 304 0.71 -9.09 12.02
C VAL A 304 0.23 -8.83 13.43
N GLY A 305 -0.55 -7.80 13.63
CA GLY A 305 -1.20 -7.54 14.91
C GLY A 305 -2.23 -8.63 15.21
N VAL A 306 -2.11 -9.26 16.40
CA VAL A 306 -2.95 -10.41 16.77
C VAL A 306 -4.21 -10.06 17.56
N SER A 307 -4.45 -8.79 17.88
CA SER A 307 -5.59 -8.41 18.73
C SER A 307 -6.94 -8.45 18.01
N ASP A 308 -6.96 -8.54 16.69
CA ASP A 308 -8.15 -8.81 15.89
C ASP A 308 -7.79 -9.57 14.61
N PRO A 309 -7.68 -10.90 14.69
CA PRO A 309 -7.36 -11.73 13.54
C PRO A 309 -8.41 -11.71 12.42
N SER A 310 -9.63 -11.23 12.71
CA SER A 310 -10.69 -11.19 11.70
C SER A 310 -10.38 -10.25 10.52
N LEU A 311 -9.50 -9.26 10.74
CA LEU A 311 -9.04 -8.34 9.70
C LEU A 311 -7.60 -8.62 9.23
N ALA A 312 -6.87 -9.46 9.96
CA ALA A 312 -5.46 -9.72 9.64
C ALA A 312 -5.25 -10.23 8.21
N TYR A 313 -6.19 -10.98 7.66
CA TYR A 313 -6.06 -11.53 6.31
C TYR A 313 -6.44 -10.54 5.19
N ILE A 314 -7.23 -9.50 5.46
CA ILE A 314 -7.45 -8.42 4.49
C ILE A 314 -6.15 -7.66 4.28
N TRP A 315 -5.42 -7.41 5.37
CA TRP A 315 -4.18 -6.65 5.40
C TRP A 315 -2.93 -7.54 5.26
N ASP A 316 -3.06 -8.86 5.42
CA ASP A 316 -2.04 -9.86 5.07
C ASP A 316 -2.62 -10.84 4.03
N PRO A 317 -2.56 -10.51 2.74
CA PRO A 317 -3.13 -11.37 1.69
C PRO A 317 -2.27 -12.59 1.37
N LEU A 318 -1.09 -12.77 2.00
CA LEU A 318 -0.20 -13.91 1.70
C LEU A 318 -0.86 -15.28 1.87
N PRO A 319 -1.67 -15.53 2.93
CA PRO A 319 -2.36 -16.82 3.08
C PRO A 319 -3.31 -17.17 1.94
N ASP A 320 -3.84 -16.19 1.23
CA ASP A 320 -4.81 -16.38 0.15
C ASP A 320 -4.15 -16.68 -1.21
N PHE A 321 -2.83 -16.75 -1.28
CA PHE A 321 -2.17 -17.24 -2.49
C PHE A 321 -2.22 -18.75 -2.58
N GLN A 322 -2.76 -19.30 -3.68
CA GLN A 322 -2.95 -20.77 -3.91
C GLN A 322 -1.71 -21.59 -3.58
N LYS A 323 -0.55 -21.10 -3.99
CA LYS A 323 0.74 -21.78 -3.76
C LYS A 323 1.10 -21.96 -2.28
N TYR A 324 0.45 -21.20 -1.39
CA TYR A 324 0.68 -21.28 0.05
C TYR A 324 -0.40 -22.07 0.81
N GLU A 325 -1.56 -22.32 0.20
CA GLU A 325 -2.64 -23.12 0.80
C GLU A 325 -2.17 -24.52 1.21
N THR A 326 -1.36 -25.16 0.35
CA THR A 326 -0.82 -26.49 0.57
C THR A 326 0.63 -26.51 1.04
N ASN A 327 1.29 -25.36 0.99
CA ASN A 327 2.71 -25.23 1.26
C ASN A 327 2.94 -24.38 2.51
N PHE A 328 3.02 -25.04 3.67
CA PHE A 328 3.28 -24.42 4.98
C PHE A 328 4.61 -23.62 5.07
N GLN A 329 5.31 -23.40 3.94
CA GLN A 329 6.60 -22.71 3.94
C GLN A 329 6.49 -21.25 4.37
N ILE A 330 5.34 -20.60 4.21
CA ILE A 330 5.17 -19.21 4.68
C ILE A 330 4.90 -19.10 6.18
N ALA A 331 4.36 -20.15 6.82
CA ALA A 331 3.98 -20.11 8.23
C ALA A 331 5.13 -19.64 9.17
N PRO A 332 6.40 -20.03 8.97
CA PRO A 332 7.51 -19.50 9.78
C PRO A 332 7.81 -18.01 9.55
N HIS A 333 7.29 -17.44 8.48
CA HIS A 333 7.53 -16.04 8.09
C HIS A 333 6.41 -15.10 8.52
N ILE A 334 5.25 -15.63 8.89
CA ILE A 334 4.14 -14.84 9.45
C ILE A 334 4.19 -14.97 10.97
N ALA A 335 4.27 -13.85 11.67
CA ALA A 335 4.45 -13.82 13.11
C ALA A 335 3.69 -12.67 13.77
N ALA A 336 3.41 -12.78 15.07
CA ALA A 336 2.87 -11.67 15.84
C ALA A 336 3.89 -10.52 15.96
N THR A 337 3.40 -9.29 16.14
CA THR A 337 4.25 -8.10 16.31
C THR A 337 5.26 -8.23 17.46
N ASP A 338 4.95 -8.95 18.53
CA ASP A 338 5.88 -9.21 19.63
C ASP A 338 7.15 -9.92 19.15
N LYS A 339 7.06 -10.73 18.10
CA LYS A 339 8.22 -11.40 17.49
C LYS A 339 9.17 -10.40 16.85
N PHE A 340 8.69 -9.26 16.36
CA PHE A 340 9.54 -8.19 15.83
C PHE A 340 10.50 -7.65 16.90
N TYR A 341 10.01 -7.36 18.09
CA TYR A 341 10.84 -6.91 19.21
C TYR A 341 11.84 -7.98 19.66
N GLN A 342 11.43 -9.25 19.63
CA GLN A 342 12.32 -10.38 19.91
C GLN A 342 13.43 -10.47 18.84
N ASP A 343 13.09 -10.37 17.55
CA ASP A 343 14.05 -10.43 16.46
C ASP A 343 15.05 -9.26 16.50
N LEU A 344 14.61 -8.06 16.90
CA LEU A 344 15.50 -6.93 17.16
C LEU A 344 16.51 -7.24 18.28
N THR A 345 16.04 -7.74 19.42
CA THR A 345 16.88 -7.99 20.61
C THR A 345 17.78 -9.20 20.45
N GLN A 346 17.31 -10.25 19.78
CA GLN A 346 18.07 -11.47 19.52
C GLN A 346 19.06 -11.35 18.35
N GLY A 347 18.92 -10.30 17.56
CA GLY A 347 19.78 -10.11 16.41
C GLY A 347 19.40 -10.94 15.18
N THR A 348 18.12 -11.27 15.05
CA THR A 348 17.54 -12.10 13.97
C THR A 348 16.53 -11.33 13.10
N LEU A 349 16.60 -9.99 13.11
CA LEU A 349 15.76 -9.17 12.23
C LEU A 349 16.00 -9.55 10.78
N PRO A 350 14.96 -9.87 9.98
CA PRO A 350 15.12 -10.19 8.57
C PRO A 350 15.50 -8.95 7.74
N GLN A 351 15.99 -9.19 6.53
CA GLN A 351 16.35 -8.14 5.58
C GLN A 351 15.13 -7.36 5.08
N VAL A 352 13.97 -8.01 4.99
CA VAL A 352 12.70 -7.35 4.62
C VAL A 352 11.64 -7.71 5.65
N SER A 353 11.03 -6.69 6.25
CA SER A 353 10.00 -6.82 7.27
C SER A 353 8.77 -6.02 6.87
N TYR A 354 7.62 -6.64 6.91
CA TYR A 354 6.32 -5.96 6.84
C TYR A 354 5.69 -5.98 8.24
N LEU A 355 5.19 -4.85 8.68
CA LEU A 355 4.48 -4.71 9.96
C LEU A 355 3.07 -4.20 9.69
N ILE A 356 2.11 -5.05 9.95
CA ILE A 356 0.70 -4.78 9.80
C ILE A 356 0.09 -4.70 11.21
N PRO A 357 -0.48 -3.56 11.61
CA PRO A 357 -1.02 -3.38 12.95
C PRO A 357 -2.30 -4.21 13.15
N SER A 358 -2.74 -4.32 14.40
CA SER A 358 -4.13 -4.71 14.69
C SER A 358 -5.07 -3.55 14.39
N ILE A 359 -6.37 -3.82 14.23
CA ILE A 359 -7.39 -2.79 14.00
C ILE A 359 -7.28 -1.64 15.03
N ALA A 360 -7.08 -1.94 16.30
CA ALA A 360 -6.98 -0.94 17.35
C ALA A 360 -5.73 -0.07 17.29
N LYS A 361 -4.76 -0.39 16.40
CA LYS A 361 -3.48 0.30 16.22
C LYS A 361 -3.24 0.73 14.78
N SER A 362 -4.16 0.41 13.88
CA SER A 362 -4.02 0.68 12.45
C SER A 362 -4.32 2.12 12.05
N GLU A 363 -4.98 2.88 12.93
CA GLU A 363 -5.53 4.22 12.63
C GLU A 363 -6.76 4.18 11.73
N HIS A 364 -7.19 2.99 11.26
CA HIS A 364 -8.44 2.85 10.51
C HIS A 364 -9.60 3.51 11.27
N PRO A 365 -10.28 4.49 10.68
CA PRO A 365 -11.41 5.12 11.34
C PRO A 365 -12.49 4.08 11.76
N PRO A 366 -13.15 4.23 12.90
CA PRO A 366 -13.04 5.35 13.83
C PRO A 366 -12.00 5.17 14.95
N GLN A 367 -10.92 4.39 14.72
CA GLN A 367 -9.88 4.19 15.71
C GLN A 367 -9.16 5.50 16.06
N ASP A 368 -8.53 5.53 17.22
CA ASP A 368 -7.80 6.69 17.70
C ASP A 368 -6.42 6.76 17.03
N VAL A 369 -6.21 7.75 16.15
CA VAL A 369 -4.93 7.95 15.44
C VAL A 369 -3.75 8.18 16.40
N GLN A 370 -3.96 8.74 17.60
CA GLN A 370 -2.89 8.87 18.59
C GLN A 370 -2.47 7.50 19.14
N GLY A 371 -3.42 6.57 19.26
CA GLY A 371 -3.13 5.19 19.66
C GLY A 371 -2.26 4.46 18.64
N GLY A 372 -2.52 4.65 17.35
CA GLY A 372 -1.71 4.13 16.24
C GLY A 372 -0.36 4.83 16.14
N MET A 373 -0.34 6.16 16.18
CA MET A 373 0.88 6.97 16.20
C MET A 373 1.86 6.51 17.30
N TRP A 374 1.38 6.24 18.50
CA TRP A 374 2.25 5.75 19.60
C TRP A 374 2.73 4.33 19.35
N TYR A 375 1.90 3.46 18.78
CA TYR A 375 2.32 2.11 18.38
C TYR A 375 3.46 2.17 17.34
N VAL A 376 3.31 2.98 16.30
CA VAL A 376 4.35 3.20 15.28
C VAL A 376 5.60 3.81 15.92
N THR A 377 5.43 4.78 16.82
CA THR A 377 6.55 5.41 17.54
C THR A 377 7.34 4.40 18.36
N ASP A 378 6.67 3.49 19.07
CA ASP A 378 7.33 2.43 19.85
C ASP A 378 8.14 1.49 18.94
N LEU A 379 7.62 1.13 17.74
CA LEU A 379 8.34 0.34 16.73
C LEU A 379 9.59 1.07 16.22
N VAL A 380 9.43 2.34 15.82
CA VAL A 380 10.53 3.17 15.31
C VAL A 380 11.61 3.37 16.39
N ASN A 381 11.22 3.68 17.61
CA ASN A 381 12.15 3.79 18.74
C ASN A 381 12.94 2.50 18.98
N ALA A 382 12.26 1.34 18.91
CA ALA A 382 12.92 0.05 19.11
C ALA A 382 13.99 -0.21 18.04
N VAL A 383 13.70 0.12 16.78
CA VAL A 383 14.70 0.01 15.69
C VAL A 383 15.84 1.00 15.89
N MET A 384 15.54 2.26 16.20
CA MET A 384 16.54 3.30 16.40
C MET A 384 17.48 3.03 17.58
N GLN A 385 17.01 2.30 18.60
CA GLN A 385 17.80 1.89 19.76
C GLN A 385 18.53 0.57 19.56
N SER A 386 18.28 -0.12 18.45
CA SER A 386 18.89 -1.40 18.13
C SER A 386 20.21 -1.24 17.36
N LYS A 387 20.97 -2.34 17.26
CA LYS A 387 22.17 -2.39 16.40
C LYS A 387 21.86 -2.20 14.91
N TYR A 388 20.60 -2.32 14.50
CA TYR A 388 20.17 -2.27 13.10
C TYR A 388 19.99 -0.85 12.57
N TRP A 389 19.90 0.17 13.47
CA TRP A 389 19.71 1.56 13.05
C TRP A 389 20.70 1.99 11.97
N SER A 390 21.98 1.66 12.11
CA SER A 390 23.04 2.08 11.18
C SER A 390 22.88 1.58 9.73
N SER A 391 22.01 0.61 9.47
CA SER A 391 21.84 -0.02 8.17
C SER A 391 20.38 -0.32 7.82
N CYS A 392 19.43 0.42 8.39
CA CYS A 392 18.01 0.21 8.12
C CYS A 392 17.34 1.40 7.40
N ALA A 393 16.22 1.11 6.74
CA ALA A 393 15.22 2.06 6.33
C ALA A 393 13.85 1.60 6.83
N ILE A 394 13.18 2.47 7.58
CA ILE A 394 11.80 2.30 7.99
C ILE A 394 10.96 3.17 7.04
N ILE A 395 9.98 2.59 6.40
CA ILE A 395 9.06 3.29 5.52
C ILE A 395 7.65 3.09 6.08
N ILE A 396 7.02 4.19 6.46
CA ILE A 396 5.67 4.20 7.00
C ILE A 396 4.75 4.73 5.90
N VAL A 397 3.72 3.97 5.56
CA VAL A 397 2.72 4.32 4.55
C VAL A 397 1.33 4.00 5.05
N TRP A 398 0.31 4.62 4.46
CA TRP A 398 -1.09 4.26 4.64
C TRP A 398 -1.59 3.59 3.37
N ASP A 399 -2.51 2.64 3.50
CA ASP A 399 -2.95 1.77 2.39
C ASP A 399 -3.84 2.48 1.38
N ASP A 400 -4.79 3.29 1.87
CA ASP A 400 -5.69 4.09 1.03
C ASP A 400 -6.11 5.41 1.71
N TYR A 401 -6.95 6.19 1.03
CA TYR A 401 -7.35 7.55 1.43
C TYR A 401 -8.45 7.59 2.49
N GLY A 402 -9.17 6.47 2.75
CA GLY A 402 -10.23 6.37 3.76
C GLY A 402 -11.41 7.33 3.58
N GLY A 403 -11.72 7.75 2.36
CA GLY A 403 -12.76 8.76 2.09
C GLY A 403 -12.34 10.20 2.41
N PHE A 404 -11.12 10.43 2.91
CA PHE A 404 -10.63 11.77 3.18
C PHE A 404 -10.14 12.49 1.93
N TYR A 405 -10.44 13.77 1.86
CA TYR A 405 -10.04 14.64 0.75
C TYR A 405 -8.53 14.67 0.53
N ASP A 406 -8.16 14.66 -0.73
CA ASP A 406 -6.85 15.05 -1.23
C ASP A 406 -7.04 15.94 -2.44
N HIS A 407 -6.30 17.07 -2.53
CA HIS A 407 -6.48 18.03 -3.61
C HIS A 407 -5.77 17.66 -4.90
N VAL A 408 -4.87 16.66 -4.88
CA VAL A 408 -4.06 16.28 -6.05
C VAL A 408 -4.73 15.13 -6.81
N PRO A 409 -5.14 15.35 -8.08
CA PRO A 409 -5.68 14.28 -8.90
C PRO A 409 -4.67 13.14 -9.08
N PRO A 410 -5.05 11.89 -8.83
CA PRO A 410 -4.15 10.75 -9.01
C PRO A 410 -3.79 10.51 -10.48
N PRO A 411 -2.51 10.20 -10.78
CA PRO A 411 -2.06 9.84 -12.12
C PRO A 411 -2.78 8.60 -12.68
N GLN A 412 -3.20 8.68 -13.94
CA GLN A 412 -3.83 7.55 -14.64
C GLN A 412 -2.76 6.78 -15.40
N VAL A 413 -2.13 5.80 -14.76
CA VAL A 413 -0.97 5.06 -15.27
C VAL A 413 -1.32 3.78 -16.02
N ASP A 414 -2.49 3.22 -15.73
CA ASP A 414 -3.07 2.04 -16.38
C ASP A 414 -4.61 2.07 -16.27
N THR A 415 -5.27 0.92 -16.43
CA THR A 415 -6.75 0.80 -16.36
C THR A 415 -7.33 1.14 -14.99
N HIS A 416 -6.57 0.91 -13.91
CA HIS A 416 -6.99 1.27 -12.55
C HIS A 416 -6.59 2.70 -12.18
N GLY A 417 -5.48 3.21 -12.73
CA GLY A 417 -4.83 4.43 -12.30
C GLY A 417 -4.16 4.28 -10.94
N TYR A 418 -3.70 5.37 -10.34
CA TYR A 418 -3.41 5.44 -8.92
C TYR A 418 -4.69 5.78 -8.14
N GLY A 419 -4.70 5.48 -6.85
CA GLY A 419 -5.65 6.08 -5.90
C GLY A 419 -5.14 7.45 -5.42
N PHE A 420 -5.80 8.02 -4.41
CA PHE A 420 -5.42 9.30 -3.87
C PHE A 420 -4.07 9.23 -3.14
N ARG A 421 -3.45 10.39 -2.90
CA ARG A 421 -2.23 10.43 -2.12
C ARG A 421 -2.49 9.94 -0.70
N VAL A 422 -1.53 9.18 -0.20
CA VAL A 422 -1.47 8.72 1.19
C VAL A 422 -0.19 9.24 1.85
N PRO A 423 -0.13 9.37 3.18
CA PRO A 423 1.09 9.76 3.85
C PRO A 423 2.21 8.74 3.62
N ALA A 424 3.45 9.23 3.45
CA ALA A 424 4.62 8.36 3.37
C ALA A 424 5.84 9.02 4.01
N LEU A 425 6.45 8.33 4.97
CA LEU A 425 7.64 8.76 5.70
C LEU A 425 8.77 7.76 5.49
N VAL A 426 9.96 8.25 5.14
CA VAL A 426 11.17 7.42 5.02
C VAL A 426 12.15 7.80 6.12
N ILE A 427 12.33 6.90 7.08
CA ILE A 427 13.11 7.09 8.31
C ILE A 427 14.34 6.19 8.24
N SER A 428 15.51 6.79 8.09
CA SER A 428 16.78 6.07 7.94
C SER A 428 17.92 6.99 8.38
N PRO A 429 19.06 6.46 8.82
CA PRO A 429 20.26 7.28 8.98
C PRO A 429 20.73 7.91 7.66
N TYR A 430 20.22 7.43 6.54
CA TYR A 430 20.54 7.94 5.20
C TYR A 430 19.40 8.74 4.56
N SER A 431 18.31 9.05 5.25
CA SER A 431 17.22 9.84 4.70
C SER A 431 17.69 11.20 4.21
N SER A 432 17.26 11.62 3.03
CA SER A 432 17.32 13.02 2.59
C SER A 432 16.31 13.82 3.41
N VAL A 433 16.80 14.67 4.33
CA VAL A 433 15.90 15.43 5.21
C VAL A 433 15.10 16.45 4.42
N GLY A 434 13.79 16.43 4.54
CA GLY A 434 12.86 17.35 3.89
C GLY A 434 11.78 16.67 3.09
N VAL A 435 11.11 17.44 2.23
CA VAL A 435 10.02 16.96 1.39
C VAL A 435 10.57 16.52 0.04
N VAL A 436 10.18 15.32 -0.41
CA VAL A 436 10.46 14.77 -1.74
C VAL A 436 9.16 14.78 -2.55
N HIS A 437 9.22 15.38 -3.75
CA HIS A 437 8.07 15.58 -4.63
C HIS A 437 7.97 14.58 -5.77
N THR A 438 8.80 13.55 -5.75
CA THR A 438 8.77 12.48 -6.76
C THR A 438 7.53 11.62 -6.57
N THR A 439 6.86 11.30 -7.67
CA THR A 439 5.68 10.43 -7.66
C THR A 439 6.05 9.00 -7.33
N TYR A 440 5.42 8.44 -6.32
CA TYR A 440 5.55 7.06 -5.88
C TYR A 440 4.18 6.41 -5.68
N ASP A 441 4.19 5.09 -5.62
CA ASP A 441 3.09 4.25 -5.15
C ASP A 441 3.67 3.01 -4.44
N PHE A 442 2.85 2.05 -4.02
CA PHE A 442 3.35 0.83 -3.36
C PHE A 442 4.30 0.03 -4.23
N THR A 443 4.18 0.11 -5.56
CA THR A 443 5.11 -0.56 -6.47
C THR A 443 6.51 0.08 -6.45
N SER A 444 6.63 1.32 -5.96
CA SER A 444 7.92 1.96 -5.69
C SER A 444 8.66 1.31 -4.52
N LEU A 445 7.94 0.78 -3.53
CA LEU A 445 8.53 0.01 -2.43
C LEU A 445 9.09 -1.32 -2.94
N LEU A 446 8.37 -1.98 -3.84
CA LEU A 446 8.84 -3.19 -4.52
C LEU A 446 10.08 -2.88 -5.36
N LYS A 447 10.04 -1.78 -6.14
CA LYS A 447 11.17 -1.32 -6.94
C LYS A 447 12.43 -1.05 -6.13
N LEU A 448 12.29 -0.51 -4.92
CA LEU A 448 13.40 -0.30 -4.00
C LEU A 448 14.05 -1.62 -3.57
N ILE A 449 13.24 -2.62 -3.19
CA ILE A 449 13.69 -3.98 -2.83
C ILE A 449 14.36 -4.64 -4.04
N GLU A 450 13.71 -4.61 -5.20
CA GLU A 450 14.21 -5.17 -6.45
C GLU A 450 15.57 -4.57 -6.83
N THR A 451 15.70 -3.26 -6.69
CA THR A 451 16.96 -2.55 -6.97
C THR A 451 18.07 -2.98 -6.01
N LYS A 452 17.77 -3.08 -4.70
CA LYS A 452 18.77 -3.50 -3.70
C LYS A 452 19.27 -4.92 -3.93
N TYR A 453 18.34 -5.85 -4.20
CA TYR A 453 18.66 -7.27 -4.30
C TYR A 453 18.79 -7.78 -5.74
N ASN A 454 18.74 -6.88 -6.73
CA ASN A 454 18.82 -7.19 -8.16
C ASN A 454 17.80 -8.26 -8.58
N LEU A 455 16.55 -8.05 -8.18
CA LEU A 455 15.41 -8.91 -8.52
C LEU A 455 14.74 -8.43 -9.81
N SER A 456 14.12 -9.35 -10.53
CA SER A 456 13.28 -8.99 -11.67
C SER A 456 11.95 -8.41 -11.20
N PRO A 457 11.37 -7.44 -11.92
CA PRO A 457 10.05 -6.92 -11.57
C PRO A 457 8.97 -8.00 -11.72
N LEU A 458 7.89 -7.86 -10.96
CA LEU A 458 6.72 -8.74 -10.98
C LEU A 458 5.79 -8.43 -12.15
N THR A 459 5.61 -7.14 -12.46
CA THR A 459 4.71 -6.64 -13.50
C THR A 459 5.33 -5.44 -14.24
N SER A 460 4.59 -4.89 -15.19
CA SER A 460 4.98 -3.62 -15.81
C SER A 460 4.86 -2.44 -14.85
N ARG A 461 4.03 -2.54 -13.80
CA ARG A 461 3.77 -1.46 -12.86
C ARG A 461 5.03 -1.15 -12.03
N ASP A 462 5.59 -2.15 -11.36
CA ASP A 462 6.83 -2.03 -10.58
C ASP A 462 8.07 -1.87 -11.47
N ALA A 463 8.07 -2.46 -12.68
CA ALA A 463 9.14 -2.24 -13.66
C ALA A 463 9.33 -0.75 -13.99
N ASN A 464 8.23 0.00 -14.10
CA ASN A 464 8.22 1.43 -14.45
C ASN A 464 8.14 2.37 -13.24
N ALA A 465 8.02 1.85 -12.02
CA ALA A 465 7.95 2.66 -10.81
C ALA A 465 9.29 3.38 -10.52
N ASN A 466 9.19 4.53 -9.87
CA ASN A 466 10.35 5.21 -9.28
C ASN A 466 10.87 4.43 -8.08
N SER A 467 12.17 4.27 -7.94
CA SER A 467 12.81 3.38 -6.96
C SER A 467 12.95 3.95 -5.55
N MET A 468 12.45 5.14 -5.28
CA MET A 468 12.62 5.89 -4.01
C MET A 468 14.08 6.13 -3.58
N LEU A 469 15.06 5.93 -4.45
CA LEU A 469 16.48 6.14 -4.09
C LEU A 469 16.80 7.61 -3.81
N ASP A 470 16.06 8.55 -4.34
CA ASP A 470 16.15 9.99 -4.09
C ASP A 470 15.64 10.39 -2.69
N CYS A 471 14.93 9.50 -1.99
CA CYS A 471 14.64 9.65 -0.56
C CYS A 471 15.89 9.46 0.31
N PHE A 472 17.03 9.05 -0.25
CA PHE A 472 18.25 8.75 0.48
C PHE A 472 19.45 9.54 -0.03
N ASN A 473 20.32 9.93 0.89
CA ASN A 473 21.65 10.45 0.62
C ASN A 473 22.72 9.54 1.26
N PHE A 474 23.21 8.57 0.50
CA PHE A 474 24.19 7.60 0.98
C PHE A 474 25.61 8.17 1.17
N SER A 475 25.86 9.42 0.80
CA SER A 475 27.14 10.11 0.98
C SER A 475 27.17 11.03 2.20
N GLN A 476 26.05 11.21 2.88
CA GLN A 476 26.00 12.03 4.10
C GLN A 476 26.55 11.30 5.33
N THR A 477 26.89 12.05 6.35
CA THR A 477 27.06 11.48 7.69
C THR A 477 25.73 10.91 8.16
N PRO A 478 25.69 9.65 8.62
CA PRO A 478 24.45 9.03 9.08
C PRO A 478 23.75 9.86 10.14
N LEU A 479 22.44 10.06 9.96
CA LEU A 479 21.61 10.79 10.90
C LEU A 479 21.51 10.04 12.24
N PRO A 480 21.54 10.76 13.36
CA PRO A 480 21.33 10.15 14.66
C PRO A 480 19.89 9.67 14.83
N PRO A 481 19.65 8.73 15.75
CA PRO A 481 18.28 8.35 16.12
C PRO A 481 17.51 9.52 16.73
N VAL A 482 16.22 9.64 16.41
CA VAL A 482 15.28 10.62 16.97
C VAL A 482 14.29 9.86 17.85
N ILE A 483 14.64 9.71 19.13
CA ILE A 483 13.80 9.00 20.10
C ILE A 483 12.70 9.94 20.60
N ILE A 484 11.46 9.49 20.55
CA ILE A 484 10.29 10.22 21.01
C ILE A 484 9.72 9.49 22.23
N THR A 485 9.64 10.17 23.34
CA THR A 485 9.06 9.64 24.60
C THR A 485 7.74 10.30 24.91
N LYS A 486 6.87 9.58 25.60
CA LYS A 486 5.57 10.08 26.10
C LYS A 486 5.78 11.18 27.10
#